data_9a128bcd46784b39d956cff7c9dc147c
#
_entry.id   9a128bcd46784b39d956cff7c9dc147c
#
_cell.length_a   1.000
_cell.length_b   1.000
_cell.length_c   1.000
_cell.angle_alpha   90.00
_cell.angle_beta   90.00
_cell.angle_gamma   90.00
#
_symmetry.space_group_name_H-M   'P 1'
#
loop_
_entity.id
_entity.type
_entity.pdbx_description
1 polymer ?
#
loop_
_entity_poly.entity_id
_entity_poly.type
_entity_poly.pdbx_seq_one_letter_code
_entity_poly.pdbx_strand_id
1 'polypeptide(L)'
;MSLEERAGQCILVGVVPSDSPEYIANLIDSKCLAGIFILGHWTKRSKLEAMLDAVNSVSPHGIKPIVASDHEGGEVQNIRIPGVDRLPSQEALARMSPAKAQSVVMRGARQLADLGVHMIFSPVADVIDPELGVKNKPIAKHHRGFGTDPQTCGRYAASVIAGHRKAGIIPTAKHFPGIGRIAEDTDFKADGITDHKTIRHDPYLESFRMAFNAGSEAVMIASATYSKIDPGTLALFSSKVMTDMLRGDFGYQGLIVSDDLGSSVSVFSVDGGRRASKFVSAGGDLAITADPGLAGPMIQALTSMAASSSGKKRLSDAARHVINVKLAHSLTR
;
A
#
# COMPACT_ATOMS: atom_id res chain seq x y z
N MET A 1 19.30 3.88 15.80
CA MET A 1 18.07 4.67 15.63
C MET A 1 17.35 4.78 16.96
N SER A 2 16.98 6.00 17.36
CA SER A 2 16.11 6.29 18.52
C SER A 2 14.69 5.70 18.32
N LEU A 3 13.82 5.80 19.31
CA LEU A 3 12.42 5.39 19.16
C LEU A 3 11.68 6.29 18.17
N GLU A 4 11.97 7.59 18.18
CA GLU A 4 11.37 8.56 17.25
C GLU A 4 11.78 8.28 15.80
N GLU A 5 13.05 8.00 15.55
CA GLU A 5 13.55 7.63 14.23
C GLU A 5 12.97 6.29 13.73
N ARG A 6 12.80 5.30 14.63
CA ARG A 6 12.09 4.05 14.28
C ARG A 6 10.64 4.31 13.94
N ALA A 7 9.97 5.22 14.65
CA ALA A 7 8.60 5.62 14.34
C ALA A 7 8.52 6.31 12.98
N GLY A 8 9.48 7.18 12.64
CA GLY A 8 9.57 7.79 11.31
C GLY A 8 9.71 6.76 10.19
N GLN A 9 10.53 5.71 10.39
CA GLN A 9 10.66 4.62 9.41
C GLN A 9 9.38 3.78 9.25
N CYS A 10 8.37 3.97 10.06
CA CYS A 10 7.05 3.34 9.90
C CYS A 10 6.03 4.24 9.19
N ILE A 11 6.44 5.41 8.65
CA ILE A 11 5.52 6.37 8.02
C ILE A 11 5.98 6.72 6.62
N LEU A 12 5.04 6.66 5.67
CA LEU A 12 5.16 7.09 4.28
C LEU A 12 4.15 8.22 4.03
N VAL A 13 4.61 9.37 3.53
CA VAL A 13 3.75 10.53 3.30
C VAL A 13 3.41 10.71 1.83
N GLY A 14 2.16 11.11 1.55
CA GLY A 14 1.70 11.45 0.21
C GLY A 14 2.27 12.77 -0.26
N VAL A 15 2.60 12.86 -1.55
CA VAL A 15 3.06 14.09 -2.20
C VAL A 15 2.27 14.35 -3.47
N VAL A 16 1.83 15.59 -3.65
CA VAL A 16 1.08 16.06 -4.83
C VAL A 16 1.89 17.06 -5.66
N PRO A 17 1.53 17.33 -6.94
CA PRO A 17 2.28 18.23 -7.82
C PRO A 17 2.40 19.69 -7.37
N SER A 18 1.67 20.08 -6.32
CA SER A 18 1.71 21.43 -5.73
C SER A 18 2.64 21.53 -4.52
N ASP A 19 3.12 20.42 -3.97
CA ASP A 19 3.96 20.42 -2.77
C ASP A 19 5.37 20.96 -3.08
N SER A 20 5.99 21.63 -2.09
CA SER A 20 7.38 22.06 -2.19
C SER A 20 8.32 20.87 -2.02
N PRO A 21 9.21 20.61 -2.99
CA PRO A 21 10.22 19.56 -2.86
C PRO A 21 11.12 19.74 -1.63
N GLU A 22 11.52 20.97 -1.34
CA GLU A 22 12.38 21.28 -0.18
C GLU A 22 11.67 21.00 1.16
N TYR A 23 10.36 21.32 1.25
CA TYR A 23 9.58 21.01 2.44
C TYR A 23 9.52 19.51 2.69
N ILE A 24 9.24 18.73 1.65
CA ILE A 24 9.15 17.27 1.75
C ILE A 24 10.53 16.67 2.10
N ALA A 25 11.60 17.10 1.45
CA ALA A 25 12.96 16.63 1.78
C ALA A 25 13.32 16.93 3.24
N ASN A 26 13.06 18.14 3.73
CA ASN A 26 13.29 18.53 5.13
C ASN A 26 12.43 17.71 6.11
N LEU A 27 11.18 17.40 5.74
CA LEU A 27 10.30 16.56 6.56
C LEU A 27 10.85 15.13 6.69
N ILE A 28 11.31 14.54 5.57
CA ILE A 28 11.93 13.22 5.56
C ILE A 28 13.18 13.20 6.43
N ASP A 29 14.07 14.14 6.23
CA ASP A 29 15.35 14.20 6.94
C ASP A 29 15.14 14.40 8.44
N SER A 30 14.40 15.45 8.84
CA SER A 30 14.17 15.81 10.23
C SER A 30 13.37 14.78 11.04
N LYS A 31 12.50 14.00 10.37
CA LYS A 31 11.64 12.99 10.99
C LYS A 31 12.07 11.55 10.70
N CYS A 32 13.13 11.35 9.94
CA CYS A 32 13.61 10.05 9.53
C CYS A 32 12.50 9.18 8.89
N LEU A 33 11.67 9.79 8.01
CA LEU A 33 10.51 9.10 7.43
C LEU A 33 10.94 7.94 6.52
N ALA A 34 10.07 6.93 6.39
CA ALA A 34 10.27 5.82 5.48
C ALA A 34 10.40 6.28 4.02
N GLY A 35 9.70 7.32 3.64
CA GLY A 35 9.73 7.89 2.28
C GLY A 35 8.43 8.59 1.92
N ILE A 36 8.12 8.58 0.63
CA ILE A 36 6.94 9.22 0.04
C ILE A 36 6.12 8.25 -0.81
N PHE A 37 4.85 8.58 -1.04
CA PHE A 37 4.10 8.02 -2.16
C PHE A 37 3.54 9.14 -3.05
N ILE A 38 3.65 8.92 -4.37
CA ILE A 38 3.19 9.83 -5.41
C ILE A 38 1.67 9.78 -5.46
N LEU A 39 1.02 10.91 -5.15
CA LEU A 39 -0.44 11.06 -5.10
C LEU A 39 -0.91 12.08 -6.14
N GLY A 40 -2.14 11.92 -6.64
CA GLY A 40 -2.68 12.76 -7.70
C GLY A 40 -2.02 12.51 -9.07
N HIS A 41 -2.29 13.37 -10.04
CA HIS A 41 -1.82 13.18 -11.41
C HIS A 41 -0.59 14.05 -11.74
N TRP A 42 0.55 13.41 -11.86
CA TRP A 42 1.80 14.05 -12.27
C TRP A 42 1.95 14.00 -13.79
N THR A 43 1.72 15.13 -14.45
CA THR A 43 1.73 15.27 -15.90
C THR A 43 2.94 16.05 -16.43
N LYS A 44 3.67 16.76 -15.55
CA LYS A 44 4.87 17.53 -15.89
C LYS A 44 6.11 16.81 -15.37
N ARG A 45 6.97 16.34 -16.30
CA ARG A 45 8.21 15.63 -15.97
C ARG A 45 9.10 16.44 -15.03
N SER A 46 9.33 17.72 -15.31
CA SER A 46 10.20 18.58 -14.50
C SER A 46 9.75 18.73 -13.05
N LYS A 47 8.42 18.73 -12.78
CA LYS A 47 7.91 18.76 -11.40
C LYS A 47 8.16 17.45 -10.67
N LEU A 48 7.96 16.32 -11.36
CA LEU A 48 8.23 15.01 -10.79
C LEU A 48 9.71 14.84 -10.49
N GLU A 49 10.58 15.16 -11.44
CA GLU A 49 12.03 15.08 -11.27
C GLU A 49 12.51 15.97 -10.11
N ALA A 50 12.04 17.22 -10.02
CA ALA A 50 12.39 18.10 -8.92
C ALA A 50 12.00 17.50 -7.53
N MET A 51 10.83 16.87 -7.43
CA MET A 51 10.42 16.18 -6.19
C MET A 51 11.31 14.98 -5.92
N LEU A 52 11.57 14.14 -6.91
CA LEU A 52 12.38 12.94 -6.75
C LEU A 52 13.84 13.28 -6.43
N ASP A 53 14.42 14.31 -7.05
CA ASP A 53 15.78 14.78 -6.76
C ASP A 53 15.90 15.27 -5.32
N ALA A 54 14.94 16.09 -4.86
CA ALA A 54 14.92 16.57 -3.50
C ALA A 54 14.80 15.40 -2.48
N VAL A 55 13.90 14.45 -2.71
CA VAL A 55 13.72 13.26 -1.87
C VAL A 55 14.99 12.39 -1.86
N ASN A 56 15.63 12.19 -3.01
CA ASN A 56 16.83 11.37 -3.13
C ASN A 56 18.11 12.07 -2.59
N SER A 57 18.07 13.39 -2.38
CA SER A 57 19.19 14.14 -1.80
C SER A 57 19.36 13.88 -0.31
N VAL A 58 18.32 13.36 0.38
CA VAL A 58 18.35 13.07 1.81
C VAL A 58 18.41 11.56 2.06
N SER A 59 19.20 11.16 3.05
CA SER A 59 19.33 9.75 3.45
C SER A 59 19.71 9.66 4.93
N PRO A 60 18.76 9.91 5.86
CA PRO A 60 18.99 9.83 7.28
C PRO A 60 19.65 8.50 7.65
N HIS A 61 20.75 8.53 8.38
CA HIS A 61 21.56 7.32 8.73
C HIS A 61 22.04 6.49 7.53
N GLY A 62 22.16 7.06 6.34
CA GLY A 62 22.48 6.34 5.12
C GLY A 62 21.33 5.48 4.56
N ILE A 63 20.11 5.71 5.05
CA ILE A 63 18.90 4.99 4.64
C ILE A 63 18.10 5.88 3.68
N LYS A 64 18.02 5.47 2.42
CA LYS A 64 17.27 6.21 1.39
C LYS A 64 15.76 6.10 1.61
N PRO A 65 15.00 7.16 1.26
CA PRO A 65 13.54 7.11 1.25
C PRO A 65 13.02 6.09 0.22
N ILE A 66 11.92 5.41 0.55
CA ILE A 66 11.12 4.69 -0.45
C ILE A 66 10.34 5.71 -1.26
N VAL A 67 10.28 5.55 -2.56
CA VAL A 67 9.33 6.24 -3.43
C VAL A 67 8.31 5.22 -3.90
N ALA A 68 7.05 5.40 -3.51
CA ALA A 68 5.94 4.53 -3.89
C ALA A 68 4.96 5.26 -4.83
N SER A 69 4.15 4.54 -5.57
CA SER A 69 3.10 5.11 -6.43
C SER A 69 1.96 4.13 -6.67
N ASP A 70 0.74 4.65 -6.79
CA ASP A 70 -0.33 3.93 -7.46
C ASP A 70 -0.09 3.93 -8.97
N HIS A 71 0.09 2.73 -9.51
CA HIS A 71 0.32 2.53 -10.93
C HIS A 71 -0.28 1.19 -11.39
N GLU A 72 -1.60 1.05 -11.16
CA GLU A 72 -2.36 -0.15 -11.52
C GLU A 72 -2.60 -0.26 -13.02
N GLY A 73 -2.62 0.89 -13.69
CA GLY A 73 -3.10 1.06 -15.06
C GLY A 73 -4.56 1.58 -15.10
N GLY A 74 -5.09 1.81 -16.29
CA GLY A 74 -6.43 2.38 -16.46
C GLY A 74 -6.55 3.76 -15.81
N GLU A 75 -7.54 3.92 -14.93
CA GLU A 75 -7.80 5.18 -14.23
C GLU A 75 -6.78 5.43 -13.10
N VAL A 76 -6.30 4.37 -12.44
CA VAL A 76 -5.38 4.46 -11.30
C VAL A 76 -3.93 4.38 -11.80
N GLN A 77 -3.43 5.50 -12.22
CA GLN A 77 -2.06 5.69 -12.67
C GLN A 77 -1.65 7.14 -12.41
N ASN A 78 -0.85 7.38 -11.36
CA ASN A 78 -0.54 8.73 -10.90
C ASN A 78 0.53 9.41 -11.75
N ILE A 79 1.52 8.68 -12.24
CA ILE A 79 2.57 9.21 -13.12
C ILE A 79 2.13 9.10 -14.57
N ARG A 80 1.91 10.26 -15.21
CA ARG A 80 1.35 10.39 -16.57
C ARG A 80 2.20 11.35 -17.41
N ILE A 81 3.51 11.14 -17.42
CA ILE A 81 4.48 11.99 -18.16
C ILE A 81 4.90 11.32 -19.46
N PRO A 82 5.41 12.09 -20.45
CA PRO A 82 6.02 11.51 -21.65
C PRO A 82 7.12 10.51 -21.29
N GLY A 83 7.14 9.36 -21.99
CA GLY A 83 8.08 8.27 -21.75
C GLY A 83 7.66 7.27 -20.65
N VAL A 84 6.50 7.46 -20.04
CA VAL A 84 5.84 6.46 -19.19
C VAL A 84 4.57 5.99 -19.87
N ASP A 85 4.49 4.70 -20.16
CA ASP A 85 3.35 4.09 -20.85
C ASP A 85 2.05 4.23 -20.05
N ARG A 86 0.94 4.48 -20.76
CA ARG A 86 -0.40 4.30 -20.17
C ARG A 86 -0.71 2.80 -20.17
N LEU A 87 -0.71 2.21 -18.98
CA LEU A 87 -1.02 0.80 -18.84
C LEU A 87 -2.53 0.55 -19.02
N PRO A 88 -2.93 -0.60 -19.60
CA PRO A 88 -4.31 -1.05 -19.59
C PRO A 88 -4.82 -1.21 -18.16
N SER A 89 -6.14 -1.10 -17.93
CA SER A 89 -6.74 -1.47 -16.65
C SER A 89 -6.52 -2.95 -16.33
N GLN A 90 -6.63 -3.34 -15.06
CA GLN A 90 -6.45 -4.75 -14.69
C GLN A 90 -7.52 -5.66 -15.31
N GLU A 91 -8.75 -5.16 -15.50
CA GLU A 91 -9.77 -5.86 -16.28
C GLU A 91 -9.32 -6.09 -17.74
N ALA A 92 -8.68 -5.11 -18.39
CA ALA A 92 -8.16 -5.26 -19.74
C ALA A 92 -6.93 -6.19 -19.78
N LEU A 93 -6.08 -6.20 -18.76
CA LEU A 93 -4.99 -7.16 -18.61
C LEU A 93 -5.53 -8.59 -18.50
N ALA A 94 -6.65 -8.81 -17.82
CA ALA A 94 -7.28 -10.13 -17.68
C ALA A 94 -7.81 -10.69 -19.01
N ARG A 95 -7.94 -9.89 -20.05
CA ARG A 95 -8.30 -10.32 -21.42
C ARG A 95 -7.09 -10.75 -22.26
N MET A 96 -5.87 -10.57 -21.75
CA MET A 96 -4.63 -11.02 -22.37
C MET A 96 -4.22 -12.39 -21.82
N SER A 97 -3.23 -13.05 -22.43
CA SER A 97 -2.57 -14.16 -21.74
C SER A 97 -1.78 -13.65 -20.53
N PRO A 98 -1.66 -14.46 -19.45
CA PRO A 98 -0.88 -14.06 -18.25
C PRO A 98 0.56 -13.62 -18.57
N ALA A 99 1.22 -14.30 -19.51
CA ALA A 99 2.57 -13.93 -19.96
C ALA A 99 2.61 -12.57 -20.68
N LYS A 100 1.57 -12.24 -21.46
CA LYS A 100 1.45 -10.94 -22.13
C LYS A 100 1.20 -9.84 -21.09
N ALA A 101 0.28 -10.06 -20.15
CA ALA A 101 0.01 -9.14 -19.04
C ALA A 101 1.29 -8.85 -18.24
N GLN A 102 2.04 -9.90 -17.86
CA GLN A 102 3.35 -9.75 -17.19
C GLN A 102 4.31 -8.88 -18.00
N SER A 103 4.43 -9.09 -19.30
CA SER A 103 5.37 -8.33 -20.16
C SER A 103 4.98 -6.86 -20.27
N VAL A 104 3.67 -6.56 -20.36
CA VAL A 104 3.15 -5.20 -20.41
C VAL A 104 3.46 -4.46 -19.11
N VAL A 105 3.13 -5.07 -17.97
CA VAL A 105 3.37 -4.49 -16.64
C VAL A 105 4.86 -4.31 -16.36
N MET A 106 5.69 -5.31 -16.69
CA MET A 106 7.14 -5.25 -16.52
C MET A 106 7.75 -4.04 -17.26
N ARG A 107 7.29 -3.76 -18.48
CA ARG A 107 7.78 -2.59 -19.24
C ARG A 107 7.45 -1.28 -18.55
N GLY A 108 6.20 -1.08 -18.13
CA GLY A 108 5.80 0.12 -17.39
C GLY A 108 6.54 0.25 -16.04
N ALA A 109 6.70 -0.87 -15.32
CA ALA A 109 7.43 -0.89 -14.07
C ALA A 109 8.92 -0.51 -14.24
N ARG A 110 9.59 -0.94 -15.31
CA ARG A 110 10.96 -0.50 -15.64
C ARG A 110 11.05 1.00 -15.87
N GLN A 111 10.10 1.59 -16.61
CA GLN A 111 10.05 3.03 -16.82
C GLN A 111 9.91 3.81 -15.51
N LEU A 112 9.20 3.24 -14.51
CA LEU A 112 9.10 3.83 -13.18
C LEU A 112 10.35 3.61 -12.35
N ALA A 113 10.97 2.43 -12.43
CA ALA A 113 12.26 2.16 -11.77
C ALA A 113 13.36 3.11 -12.27
N ASP A 114 13.41 3.37 -13.58
CA ASP A 114 14.35 4.32 -14.20
C ASP A 114 14.14 5.76 -13.71
N LEU A 115 12.94 6.10 -13.24
CA LEU A 115 12.63 7.38 -12.59
C LEU A 115 12.95 7.39 -11.09
N GLY A 116 13.33 6.26 -10.50
CA GLY A 116 13.59 6.16 -9.06
C GLY A 116 12.35 5.80 -8.21
N VAL A 117 11.29 5.25 -8.80
CA VAL A 117 10.19 4.63 -8.06
C VAL A 117 10.63 3.24 -7.59
N HIS A 118 10.42 2.94 -6.31
CA HIS A 118 10.86 1.70 -5.68
C HIS A 118 9.71 0.72 -5.42
N MET A 119 8.50 1.22 -5.16
CA MET A 119 7.34 0.42 -4.79
C MET A 119 6.11 0.83 -5.62
N ILE A 120 5.33 -0.15 -6.05
CA ILE A 120 4.04 0.09 -6.73
C ILE A 120 2.92 -0.57 -5.93
N PHE A 121 1.88 0.20 -5.60
CA PHE A 121 0.67 -0.30 -4.95
C PHE A 121 -0.22 -1.03 -5.98
N SER A 122 0.23 -2.18 -6.39
CA SER A 122 -0.38 -3.09 -7.37
C SER A 122 0.26 -4.48 -7.23
N PRO A 123 -0.49 -5.57 -7.51
CA PRO A 123 -1.83 -5.65 -8.12
C PRO A 123 -2.97 -5.49 -7.13
N VAL A 124 -4.17 -5.17 -7.68
CA VAL A 124 -5.44 -5.36 -7.00
C VAL A 124 -5.81 -6.85 -7.07
N ALA A 125 -5.67 -7.54 -5.94
CA ALA A 125 -5.97 -8.97 -5.84
C ALA A 125 -7.43 -9.24 -5.40
N ASP A 126 -8.22 -8.18 -5.24
CA ASP A 126 -9.63 -8.25 -4.85
C ASP A 126 -10.44 -9.06 -5.87
N VAL A 127 -11.34 -9.90 -5.36
CA VAL A 127 -12.29 -10.68 -6.17
C VAL A 127 -13.64 -10.01 -6.12
N ILE A 128 -14.17 -9.58 -7.28
CA ILE A 128 -15.43 -8.87 -7.37
C ILE A 128 -16.59 -9.86 -7.12
N ASP A 129 -17.50 -9.51 -6.21
CA ASP A 129 -18.74 -10.27 -6.01
C ASP A 129 -19.64 -10.11 -7.24
N PRO A 130 -19.99 -11.19 -7.96
CA PRO A 130 -20.83 -11.12 -9.15
C PRO A 130 -22.22 -10.55 -8.88
N GLU A 131 -22.75 -10.66 -7.65
CA GLU A 131 -24.04 -10.05 -7.27
C GLU A 131 -23.99 -8.53 -7.20
N LEU A 132 -22.82 -7.96 -6.87
CA LEU A 132 -22.61 -6.52 -6.89
C LEU A 132 -22.27 -5.99 -8.29
N GLY A 133 -21.41 -6.72 -9.03
CA GLY A 133 -20.93 -6.24 -10.33
C GLY A 133 -20.42 -4.79 -10.21
N VAL A 134 -20.88 -3.91 -11.12
CA VAL A 134 -20.49 -2.47 -11.14
C VAL A 134 -20.98 -1.65 -9.93
N LYS A 135 -21.84 -2.20 -9.09
CA LYS A 135 -22.23 -1.56 -7.82
C LYS A 135 -21.11 -1.62 -6.79
N ASN A 136 -20.13 -2.50 -6.98
CA ASN A 136 -18.87 -2.43 -6.24
C ASN A 136 -18.09 -1.20 -6.75
N LYS A 137 -18.23 -0.08 -6.03
CA LYS A 137 -17.66 1.22 -6.44
C LYS A 137 -16.13 1.26 -6.36
N PRO A 138 -15.47 0.64 -5.34
CA PRO A 138 -14.02 0.80 -5.22
C PRO A 138 -13.22 0.06 -6.31
N ILE A 139 -13.72 -1.06 -6.84
CA ILE A 139 -12.97 -1.91 -7.77
C ILE A 139 -13.66 -2.02 -9.13
N ALA A 140 -14.88 -2.62 -9.19
CA ALA A 140 -15.51 -2.97 -10.44
C ALA A 140 -15.88 -1.75 -11.28
N LYS A 141 -16.41 -0.70 -10.65
CA LYS A 141 -16.79 0.55 -11.32
C LYS A 141 -15.64 1.19 -12.10
N HIS A 142 -14.41 1.04 -11.61
CA HIS A 142 -13.19 1.64 -12.16
C HIS A 142 -12.32 0.64 -12.93
N HIS A 143 -12.84 -0.55 -13.27
CA HIS A 143 -12.13 -1.60 -14.03
C HIS A 143 -10.80 -2.02 -13.38
N ARG A 144 -10.71 -1.96 -12.03
CA ARG A 144 -9.49 -2.23 -11.28
C ARG A 144 -9.26 -3.71 -10.97
N GLY A 145 -10.29 -4.57 -11.05
CA GLY A 145 -10.20 -6.00 -10.73
C GLY A 145 -9.94 -6.88 -11.95
N PHE A 146 -9.42 -8.09 -11.72
CA PHE A 146 -9.22 -9.10 -12.77
C PHE A 146 -10.47 -9.96 -13.04
N GLY A 147 -11.52 -9.85 -12.24
CA GLY A 147 -12.77 -10.56 -12.43
C GLY A 147 -13.45 -11.02 -11.14
N THR A 148 -14.29 -12.06 -11.28
CA THR A 148 -15.14 -12.60 -10.21
C THR A 148 -14.72 -13.99 -9.74
N ASP A 149 -13.74 -14.62 -10.42
CA ASP A 149 -13.21 -15.93 -10.06
C ASP A 149 -11.88 -15.79 -9.30
N PRO A 150 -11.77 -16.33 -8.06
CA PRO A 150 -10.56 -16.21 -7.23
C PRO A 150 -9.30 -16.76 -7.88
N GLN A 151 -9.41 -17.88 -8.62
CA GLN A 151 -8.27 -18.50 -9.31
C GLN A 151 -7.76 -17.62 -10.46
N THR A 152 -8.69 -17.04 -11.22
CA THR A 152 -8.34 -16.10 -12.29
C THR A 152 -7.71 -14.84 -11.71
N CYS A 153 -8.30 -14.23 -10.69
CA CYS A 153 -7.73 -13.05 -10.01
C CYS A 153 -6.33 -13.34 -9.49
N GLY A 154 -6.14 -14.48 -8.81
CA GLY A 154 -4.83 -14.88 -8.29
C GLY A 154 -3.79 -15.11 -9.38
N ARG A 155 -4.14 -15.75 -10.48
CA ARG A 155 -3.26 -15.99 -11.63
C ARG A 155 -2.75 -14.68 -12.26
N TYR A 156 -3.63 -13.69 -12.44
CA TYR A 156 -3.22 -12.40 -12.97
C TYR A 156 -2.48 -11.55 -11.94
N ALA A 157 -2.88 -11.59 -10.69
CA ALA A 157 -2.12 -10.95 -9.60
C ALA A 157 -0.68 -11.49 -9.56
N ALA A 158 -0.50 -12.81 -9.61
CA ALA A 158 0.81 -13.44 -9.69
C ALA A 158 1.64 -12.98 -10.91
N SER A 159 0.99 -12.81 -12.06
CA SER A 159 1.65 -12.34 -13.29
C SER A 159 2.12 -10.89 -13.16
N VAL A 160 1.32 -10.01 -12.57
CA VAL A 160 1.68 -8.62 -12.30
C VAL A 160 2.83 -8.53 -11.31
N ILE A 161 2.77 -9.29 -10.21
CA ILE A 161 3.86 -9.36 -9.21
C ILE A 161 5.17 -9.81 -9.86
N ALA A 162 5.13 -10.86 -10.68
CA ALA A 162 6.31 -11.32 -11.39
C ALA A 162 6.87 -10.26 -12.36
N GLY A 163 5.99 -9.46 -12.98
CA GLY A 163 6.38 -8.32 -13.82
C GLY A 163 7.09 -7.23 -13.03
N HIS A 164 6.54 -6.80 -11.90
CA HIS A 164 7.13 -5.79 -11.02
C HIS A 164 8.49 -6.25 -10.49
N ARG A 165 8.57 -7.47 -9.96
CA ARG A 165 9.84 -8.02 -9.44
C ARG A 165 10.94 -8.11 -10.48
N LYS A 166 10.62 -8.51 -11.71
CA LYS A 166 11.57 -8.51 -12.85
C LYS A 166 12.07 -7.10 -13.23
N ALA A 167 11.32 -6.08 -12.87
CA ALA A 167 11.71 -4.68 -13.06
C ALA A 167 12.47 -4.10 -11.85
N GLY A 168 12.66 -4.87 -10.77
CA GLY A 168 13.29 -4.40 -9.52
C GLY A 168 12.36 -3.57 -8.63
N ILE A 169 11.05 -3.63 -8.87
CA ILE A 169 10.02 -2.89 -8.12
C ILE A 169 9.41 -3.80 -7.04
N ILE A 170 9.18 -3.25 -5.87
CA ILE A 170 8.46 -3.87 -4.75
C ILE A 170 6.97 -3.91 -5.08
N PRO A 171 6.35 -5.10 -5.34
CA PRO A 171 4.93 -5.22 -5.58
C PRO A 171 4.14 -5.21 -4.26
N THR A 172 2.95 -4.59 -4.27
CA THR A 172 2.04 -4.54 -3.13
C THR A 172 0.68 -5.10 -3.51
N ALA A 173 0.36 -6.32 -3.11
CA ALA A 173 -0.98 -6.88 -3.31
C ALA A 173 -2.01 -6.16 -2.44
N LYS A 174 -3.18 -5.82 -2.99
CA LYS A 174 -4.21 -5.04 -2.28
C LYS A 174 -5.64 -5.44 -2.68
N HIS A 175 -6.60 -5.23 -1.81
CA HIS A 175 -6.61 -4.69 -0.44
C HIS A 175 -7.02 -5.82 0.52
N PHE A 176 -6.10 -6.44 1.22
CA PHE A 176 -6.38 -7.60 2.07
C PHE A 176 -7.34 -7.25 3.23
N PRO A 177 -8.35 -8.08 3.54
CA PRO A 177 -8.70 -9.39 2.97
C PRO A 177 -9.62 -9.36 1.74
N GLY A 178 -9.89 -8.21 1.15
CA GLY A 178 -10.62 -8.03 -0.11
C GLY A 178 -11.82 -7.10 0.01
N ILE A 179 -11.92 -6.10 -0.90
CA ILE A 179 -13.01 -5.11 -0.95
C ILE A 179 -13.97 -5.34 -2.13
N GLY A 180 -13.89 -6.50 -2.78
CA GLY A 180 -14.78 -6.83 -3.89
C GLY A 180 -16.23 -7.09 -3.49
N ARG A 181 -16.52 -7.22 -2.19
CA ARG A 181 -17.87 -7.45 -1.60
C ARG A 181 -18.47 -6.24 -0.93
N ILE A 182 -17.82 -5.07 -0.96
CA ILE A 182 -18.38 -3.82 -0.43
C ILE A 182 -18.90 -2.95 -1.56
N ALA A 183 -19.98 -2.22 -1.27
CA ALA A 183 -20.64 -1.39 -2.28
C ALA A 183 -20.05 0.01 -2.38
N GLU A 184 -19.69 0.61 -1.25
CA GLU A 184 -19.21 1.99 -1.18
C GLU A 184 -17.69 2.07 -1.19
N ASP A 185 -17.18 3.21 -1.64
CA ASP A 185 -15.75 3.49 -1.68
C ASP A 185 -15.28 4.01 -0.31
N THR A 186 -14.29 3.35 0.27
CA THR A 186 -13.74 3.62 1.60
C THR A 186 -13.07 4.98 1.71
N ASP A 187 -12.61 5.56 0.60
CA ASP A 187 -12.01 6.88 0.59
C ASP A 187 -13.03 8.00 0.78
N PHE A 188 -14.28 7.76 0.35
CA PHE A 188 -15.33 8.78 0.32
C PHE A 188 -16.49 8.52 1.28
N LYS A 189 -16.55 7.32 1.90
CA LYS A 189 -17.67 6.92 2.76
C LYS A 189 -17.17 6.22 4.03
N ALA A 190 -17.86 6.48 5.14
CA ALA A 190 -17.76 5.71 6.38
C ALA A 190 -18.83 4.61 6.49
N ASP A 191 -19.95 4.77 5.75
CA ASP A 191 -21.07 3.83 5.72
C ASP A 191 -21.02 2.98 4.45
N GLY A 192 -21.58 1.75 4.52
CA GLY A 192 -21.63 0.84 3.37
C GLY A 192 -20.30 0.16 3.05
N ILE A 193 -19.31 0.28 3.92
CA ILE A 193 -17.98 -0.32 3.81
C ILE A 193 -17.82 -1.57 4.67
N THR A 194 -18.91 -2.19 5.08
CA THR A 194 -18.89 -3.43 5.86
C THR A 194 -19.15 -4.63 4.94
N ASP A 195 -18.22 -5.56 4.93
CA ASP A 195 -18.38 -6.87 4.32
C ASP A 195 -19.06 -7.83 5.32
N HIS A 196 -20.23 -8.35 4.93
CA HIS A 196 -21.01 -9.30 5.73
C HIS A 196 -20.87 -10.76 5.26
N LYS A 197 -20.04 -11.01 4.24
CA LYS A 197 -19.87 -12.35 3.63
C LYS A 197 -18.52 -12.97 3.97
N THR A 198 -17.44 -12.23 3.88
CA THR A 198 -16.06 -12.75 4.02
C THR A 198 -15.80 -13.29 5.42
N ILE A 199 -15.30 -14.53 5.46
CA ILE A 199 -14.91 -15.26 6.67
C ILE A 199 -13.39 -15.51 6.69
N ARG A 200 -12.85 -15.98 7.83
CA ARG A 200 -11.41 -16.21 8.02
C ARG A 200 -10.77 -17.14 6.97
N HIS A 201 -11.49 -18.14 6.50
CA HIS A 201 -11.02 -19.08 5.47
C HIS A 201 -11.89 -19.01 4.20
N ASP A 202 -12.17 -17.78 3.76
CA ASP A 202 -13.01 -17.52 2.60
C ASP A 202 -12.32 -17.94 1.29
N PRO A 203 -13.03 -18.56 0.34
CA PRO A 203 -12.47 -18.92 -0.98
C PRO A 203 -11.91 -17.71 -1.75
N TYR A 204 -12.43 -16.50 -1.54
CA TYR A 204 -11.93 -15.29 -2.21
C TYR A 204 -10.50 -14.92 -1.80
N LEU A 205 -10.05 -15.40 -0.63
CA LEU A 205 -8.67 -15.18 -0.16
C LEU A 205 -7.62 -15.97 -0.97
N GLU A 206 -8.04 -16.89 -1.82
CA GLU A 206 -7.13 -17.65 -2.67
C GLU A 206 -6.36 -16.75 -3.65
N SER A 207 -6.97 -15.65 -4.12
CA SER A 207 -6.27 -14.66 -4.96
C SER A 207 -5.06 -14.05 -4.25
N PHE A 208 -5.19 -13.75 -2.95
CA PHE A 208 -4.08 -13.26 -2.12
C PHE A 208 -3.06 -14.35 -1.85
N ARG A 209 -3.48 -15.60 -1.60
CA ARG A 209 -2.56 -16.73 -1.42
C ARG A 209 -1.66 -16.90 -2.64
N MET A 210 -2.23 -16.85 -3.84
CA MET A 210 -1.48 -16.93 -5.08
C MET A 210 -0.54 -15.73 -5.28
N ALA A 211 -0.98 -14.52 -4.89
CA ALA A 211 -0.15 -13.32 -4.90
C ALA A 211 1.06 -13.45 -3.96
N PHE A 212 0.85 -13.95 -2.74
CA PHE A 212 1.95 -14.17 -1.79
C PHE A 212 2.91 -15.25 -2.25
N ASN A 213 2.41 -16.35 -2.80
CA ASN A 213 3.23 -17.41 -3.37
C ASN A 213 4.05 -16.93 -4.59
N ALA A 214 3.56 -15.93 -5.34
CA ALA A 214 4.29 -15.30 -6.43
C ALA A 214 5.37 -14.30 -5.94
N GLY A 215 5.46 -14.07 -4.63
CA GLY A 215 6.45 -13.22 -3.98
C GLY A 215 6.04 -11.75 -3.89
N SER A 216 4.76 -11.46 -3.57
CA SER A 216 4.37 -10.10 -3.17
C SER A 216 5.15 -9.70 -1.94
N GLU A 217 6.02 -8.69 -2.06
CA GLU A 217 6.89 -8.24 -0.98
C GLU A 217 6.18 -7.33 0.01
N ALA A 218 5.07 -6.72 -0.41
CA ALA A 218 4.18 -5.95 0.44
C ALA A 218 2.72 -6.35 0.24
N VAL A 219 1.89 -6.10 1.26
CA VAL A 219 0.43 -6.25 1.21
C VAL A 219 -0.22 -5.03 1.85
N MET A 220 -1.20 -4.45 1.17
CA MET A 220 -1.98 -3.32 1.70
C MET A 220 -3.26 -3.83 2.36
N ILE A 221 -3.53 -3.34 3.57
CA ILE A 221 -4.72 -3.69 4.35
C ILE A 221 -5.88 -2.78 3.99
N ALA A 222 -7.05 -3.37 3.78
CA ALA A 222 -8.27 -2.65 3.41
C ALA A 222 -8.80 -1.71 4.50
N SER A 223 -9.34 -0.57 4.10
CA SER A 223 -10.05 0.39 4.96
C SER A 223 -11.52 -0.01 5.18
N ALA A 224 -11.82 -1.31 5.33
CA ALA A 224 -13.17 -1.86 5.46
C ALA A 224 -13.35 -2.68 6.74
N THR A 225 -14.60 -2.91 7.14
CA THR A 225 -14.97 -3.78 8.26
C THR A 225 -15.45 -5.14 7.75
N TYR A 226 -15.08 -6.21 8.45
CA TYR A 226 -15.47 -7.60 8.12
C TYR A 226 -16.24 -8.19 9.29
N SER A 227 -17.57 -8.16 9.22
CA SER A 227 -18.43 -8.47 10.37
C SER A 227 -18.32 -9.91 10.87
N LYS A 228 -17.86 -10.84 10.02
CA LYS A 228 -17.64 -12.25 10.39
C LYS A 228 -16.20 -12.56 10.81
N ILE A 229 -15.30 -11.58 10.78
CA ILE A 229 -13.89 -11.71 11.21
C ILE A 229 -13.68 -10.91 12.50
N ASP A 230 -13.94 -9.60 12.44
CA ASP A 230 -13.77 -8.68 13.58
C ASP A 230 -14.86 -7.59 13.55
N PRO A 231 -16.06 -7.91 14.11
CA PRO A 231 -17.19 -6.99 14.05
C PRO A 231 -16.87 -5.62 14.64
N GLY A 232 -17.23 -4.57 13.93
CA GLY A 232 -17.08 -3.17 14.38
C GLY A 232 -15.65 -2.63 14.38
N THR A 233 -14.67 -3.42 13.92
CA THR A 233 -13.26 -2.99 13.80
C THR A 233 -12.86 -2.92 12.32
N LEU A 234 -12.35 -1.78 11.87
CA LEU A 234 -11.73 -1.70 10.54
C LEU A 234 -10.55 -2.67 10.44
N ALA A 235 -10.38 -3.33 9.30
CA ALA A 235 -9.25 -4.24 9.09
C ALA A 235 -7.89 -3.57 9.36
N LEU A 236 -7.76 -2.28 9.06
CA LEU A 236 -6.60 -1.45 9.41
C LEU A 236 -6.22 -1.44 10.89
N PHE A 237 -7.16 -1.75 11.79
CA PHE A 237 -6.94 -1.74 13.23
C PHE A 237 -7.21 -3.10 13.88
N SER A 238 -7.36 -4.14 13.07
CA SER A 238 -7.70 -5.49 13.51
C SER A 238 -6.47 -6.40 13.60
N SER A 239 -6.12 -6.82 14.82
CA SER A 239 -5.10 -7.84 15.02
C SER A 239 -5.53 -9.21 14.47
N LYS A 240 -6.84 -9.50 14.45
CA LYS A 240 -7.36 -10.72 13.85
C LYS A 240 -7.05 -10.79 12.35
N VAL A 241 -7.14 -9.66 11.63
CA VAL A 241 -6.82 -9.60 10.21
C VAL A 241 -5.30 -9.66 9.98
N MET A 242 -4.52 -8.84 10.66
CA MET A 242 -3.09 -8.72 10.38
C MET A 242 -2.23 -9.77 11.07
N THR A 243 -2.51 -10.04 12.37
CA THR A 243 -1.69 -10.98 13.14
C THR A 243 -2.19 -12.41 12.98
N ASP A 244 -3.48 -12.67 13.22
CA ASP A 244 -3.96 -14.05 13.23
C ASP A 244 -4.11 -14.62 11.81
N MET A 245 -4.75 -13.89 10.89
CA MET A 245 -4.93 -14.37 9.53
C MET A 245 -3.65 -14.20 8.71
N LEU A 246 -3.16 -12.96 8.53
CA LEU A 246 -2.09 -12.69 7.56
C LEU A 246 -0.74 -13.27 8.02
N ARG A 247 -0.30 -13.00 9.25
CA ARG A 247 0.93 -13.58 9.79
C ARG A 247 0.77 -15.06 10.17
N GLY A 248 -0.37 -15.42 10.80
CA GLY A 248 -0.65 -16.78 11.27
C GLY A 248 -1.06 -17.73 10.15
N ASP A 249 -2.29 -17.57 9.60
CA ASP A 249 -2.86 -18.55 8.68
C ASP A 249 -2.17 -18.56 7.30
N PHE A 250 -1.76 -17.37 6.81
CA PHE A 250 -1.04 -17.25 5.53
C PHE A 250 0.47 -17.39 5.68
N GLY A 251 1.02 -17.29 6.90
CA GLY A 251 2.46 -17.29 7.14
C GLY A 251 3.19 -16.16 6.43
N TYR A 252 2.50 -15.06 6.13
CA TYR A 252 3.05 -13.95 5.34
C TYR A 252 4.18 -13.24 6.08
N GLN A 253 5.36 -13.11 5.46
CA GLN A 253 6.54 -12.50 6.07
C GLN A 253 6.91 -11.14 5.46
N GLY A 254 6.21 -10.72 4.41
CA GLY A 254 6.45 -9.42 3.74
C GLY A 254 5.96 -8.23 4.56
N LEU A 255 6.11 -7.03 4.00
CA LEU A 255 5.72 -5.76 4.60
C LEU A 255 4.19 -5.61 4.64
N ILE A 256 3.62 -5.27 5.79
CA ILE A 256 2.21 -4.93 5.94
C ILE A 256 2.07 -3.41 5.88
N VAL A 257 1.41 -2.92 4.82
CA VAL A 257 1.19 -1.50 4.54
C VAL A 257 -0.27 -1.15 4.85
N SER A 258 -0.54 0.01 5.40
CA SER A 258 -1.93 0.49 5.54
C SER A 258 -2.46 1.00 4.19
N ASP A 259 -3.77 1.03 4.03
CA ASP A 259 -4.44 2.00 3.16
C ASP A 259 -4.29 3.41 3.74
N ASP A 260 -4.77 4.47 3.05
CA ASP A 260 -4.54 5.85 3.50
C ASP A 260 -5.16 6.13 4.88
N LEU A 261 -4.29 6.47 5.82
CA LEU A 261 -4.66 6.87 7.18
C LEU A 261 -4.86 8.39 7.32
N GLY A 262 -4.60 9.15 6.27
CA GLY A 262 -4.69 10.63 6.29
C GLY A 262 -6.06 11.17 5.89
N SER A 263 -6.48 10.86 4.68
CA SER A 263 -7.60 11.49 3.99
C SER A 263 -8.81 10.57 3.76
N SER A 264 -8.66 9.26 3.92
CA SER A 264 -9.78 8.31 3.76
C SER A 264 -10.86 8.54 4.83
N VAL A 265 -12.11 8.74 4.40
CA VAL A 265 -13.25 9.05 5.30
C VAL A 265 -13.51 7.90 6.29
N SER A 266 -13.23 6.67 5.90
CA SER A 266 -13.43 5.48 6.73
C SER A 266 -12.68 5.52 8.07
N VAL A 267 -11.54 6.23 8.15
CA VAL A 267 -10.72 6.29 9.37
C VAL A 267 -10.97 7.52 10.24
N PHE A 268 -11.86 8.43 9.85
CA PHE A 268 -12.05 9.73 10.54
C PHE A 268 -12.64 9.61 11.95
N SER A 269 -13.23 8.47 12.31
CA SER A 269 -13.66 8.20 13.69
C SER A 269 -12.49 8.05 14.66
N VAL A 270 -11.25 7.91 14.17
CA VAL A 270 -10.02 7.83 14.96
C VAL A 270 -9.22 9.12 14.79
N ASP A 271 -8.73 9.68 15.90
CA ASP A 271 -7.82 10.84 15.87
C ASP A 271 -6.63 10.59 14.94
N GLY A 272 -6.33 11.56 14.05
CA GLY A 272 -5.35 11.41 12.97
C GLY A 272 -3.97 10.98 13.43
N GLY A 273 -3.48 11.56 14.53
CA GLY A 273 -2.19 11.18 15.10
C GLY A 273 -2.16 9.73 15.60
N ARG A 274 -3.29 9.23 16.15
CA ARG A 274 -3.38 7.89 16.73
C ARG A 274 -3.58 6.77 15.71
N ARG A 275 -3.90 7.07 14.45
CA ARG A 275 -4.19 6.04 13.42
C ARG A 275 -2.98 5.15 13.17
N ALA A 276 -1.78 5.73 13.01
CA ALA A 276 -0.56 4.95 12.81
C ALA A 276 -0.24 4.04 14.01
N SER A 277 -0.38 4.54 15.25
CA SER A 277 -0.11 3.72 16.44
C SER A 277 -1.12 2.58 16.60
N LYS A 278 -2.39 2.78 16.26
CA LYS A 278 -3.40 1.70 16.22
C LYS A 278 -3.07 0.65 15.16
N PHE A 279 -2.71 1.09 13.95
CA PHE A 279 -2.32 0.21 12.85
C PHE A 279 -1.10 -0.65 13.22
N VAL A 280 -0.03 -0.02 13.72
CA VAL A 280 1.18 -0.75 14.13
C VAL A 280 0.90 -1.68 15.31
N SER A 281 0.09 -1.26 16.31
CA SER A 281 -0.30 -2.12 17.43
C SER A 281 -1.06 -3.38 16.98
N ALA A 282 -1.86 -3.28 15.93
CA ALA A 282 -2.63 -4.40 15.39
C ALA A 282 -1.80 -5.37 14.52
N GLY A 283 -0.56 -5.02 14.16
CA GLY A 283 0.32 -5.90 13.39
C GLY A 283 0.89 -5.27 12.11
N GLY A 284 0.50 -4.03 11.77
CA GLY A 284 0.97 -3.31 10.59
C GLY A 284 2.40 -2.79 10.72
N ASP A 285 3.08 -2.55 9.60
CA ASP A 285 4.48 -2.16 9.60
C ASP A 285 4.71 -0.74 9.04
N LEU A 286 4.08 -0.39 7.92
CA LEU A 286 4.25 0.88 7.22
C LEU A 286 2.91 1.59 7.07
N ALA A 287 2.70 2.64 7.86
CA ALA A 287 1.53 3.51 7.79
C ALA A 287 1.69 4.52 6.65
N ILE A 288 0.71 4.63 5.75
CA ILE A 288 0.68 5.69 4.74
C ILE A 288 -0.30 6.79 5.13
N THR A 289 0.02 8.04 4.82
CA THR A 289 -0.85 9.19 5.04
C THR A 289 -0.77 10.16 3.86
N ALA A 290 -1.91 10.45 3.24
CA ALA A 290 -2.02 11.46 2.19
C ALA A 290 -1.81 12.90 2.72
N ASP A 291 -1.90 13.10 4.05
CA ASP A 291 -1.62 14.37 4.70
C ASP A 291 -0.22 14.36 5.37
N PRO A 292 0.80 15.04 4.79
CA PRO A 292 2.13 15.13 5.39
C PRO A 292 2.13 15.80 6.77
N GLY A 293 1.14 16.65 7.06
CA GLY A 293 0.99 17.31 8.37
C GLY A 293 0.74 16.34 9.53
N LEU A 294 0.23 15.14 9.24
CA LEU A 294 0.01 14.11 10.25
C LEU A 294 1.28 13.32 10.62
N ALA A 295 2.38 13.47 9.88
CA ALA A 295 3.62 12.73 10.16
C ALA A 295 4.12 12.94 11.60
N GLY A 296 4.21 14.20 12.05
CA GLY A 296 4.62 14.54 13.42
C GLY A 296 3.71 13.95 14.51
N PRO A 297 2.39 14.21 14.48
CA PRO A 297 1.42 13.59 15.39
C PRO A 297 1.45 12.05 15.40
N MET A 298 1.60 11.41 14.23
CA MET A 298 1.70 9.95 14.14
C MET A 298 2.99 9.41 14.78
N ILE A 299 4.13 10.08 14.56
CA ILE A 299 5.40 9.72 15.21
C ILE A 299 5.27 9.83 16.73
N GLN A 300 4.68 10.92 17.22
CA GLN A 300 4.46 11.12 18.66
C GLN A 300 3.60 10.00 19.26
N ALA A 301 2.52 9.60 18.59
CA ALA A 301 1.66 8.52 19.06
C ALA A 301 2.37 7.15 19.04
N LEU A 302 3.18 6.86 18.01
CA LEU A 302 4.00 5.65 17.92
C LEU A 302 5.07 5.61 19.03
N THR A 303 5.72 6.74 19.30
CA THR A 303 6.71 6.84 20.38
C THR A 303 6.06 6.67 21.74
N SER A 304 4.86 7.26 21.97
CA SER A 304 4.07 7.07 23.18
C SER A 304 3.64 5.60 23.38
N MET A 305 3.22 4.91 22.31
CA MET A 305 2.93 3.46 22.35
C MET A 305 4.16 2.67 22.80
N ALA A 306 5.36 3.07 22.37
CA ALA A 306 6.62 2.41 22.69
C ALA A 306 7.12 2.68 24.13
N ALA A 307 6.38 3.40 24.98
CA ALA A 307 6.68 3.54 26.40
C ALA A 307 6.55 2.19 27.15
N SER A 308 5.67 1.27 26.69
CA SER A 308 5.61 -0.10 27.21
C SER A 308 6.64 -1.01 26.52
N SER A 309 7.10 -2.05 27.23
CA SER A 309 8.04 -3.04 26.66
C SER A 309 7.47 -3.75 25.41
N SER A 310 6.17 -4.12 25.43
CA SER A 310 5.51 -4.73 24.28
C SER A 310 5.37 -3.76 23.10
N GLY A 311 4.99 -2.51 23.36
CA GLY A 311 4.90 -1.47 22.33
C GLY A 311 6.26 -1.13 21.74
N LYS A 312 7.33 -1.06 22.54
CA LYS A 312 8.70 -0.87 22.09
C LYS A 312 9.17 -2.00 21.18
N LYS A 313 8.87 -3.25 21.56
CA LYS A 313 9.15 -4.41 20.73
C LYS A 313 8.40 -4.32 19.40
N ARG A 314 7.09 -4.04 19.43
CA ARG A 314 6.25 -3.97 18.23
C ARG A 314 6.73 -2.88 17.25
N LEU A 315 7.02 -1.66 17.76
CA LEU A 315 7.58 -0.57 16.93
C LEU A 315 8.92 -0.96 16.32
N SER A 316 9.79 -1.62 17.09
CA SER A 316 11.09 -2.08 16.59
C SER A 316 10.96 -3.16 15.53
N ASP A 317 9.98 -4.08 15.67
CA ASP A 317 9.69 -5.10 14.68
C ASP A 317 9.14 -4.48 13.38
N ALA A 318 8.24 -3.48 13.47
CA ALA A 318 7.72 -2.75 12.31
C ALA A 318 8.83 -2.04 11.55
N ALA A 319 9.63 -1.24 12.24
CA ALA A 319 10.76 -0.53 11.64
C ALA A 319 11.77 -1.51 11.00
N ARG A 320 12.04 -2.66 11.63
CA ARG A 320 12.92 -3.71 11.09
C ARG A 320 12.36 -4.28 9.78
N HIS A 321 11.04 -4.53 9.67
CA HIS A 321 10.44 -5.01 8.41
C HIS A 321 10.63 -3.98 7.29
N VAL A 322 10.42 -2.69 7.55
CA VAL A 322 10.67 -1.62 6.57
C VAL A 322 12.14 -1.59 6.15
N ILE A 323 13.07 -1.62 7.11
CA ILE A 323 14.51 -1.60 6.84
C ILE A 323 14.95 -2.83 6.05
N ASN A 324 14.44 -4.02 6.35
CA ASN A 324 14.77 -5.24 5.61
C ASN A 324 14.36 -5.14 4.13
N VAL A 325 13.19 -4.57 3.84
CA VAL A 325 12.77 -4.31 2.45
C VAL A 325 13.71 -3.30 1.78
N LYS A 326 14.09 -2.23 2.48
CA LYS A 326 15.06 -1.25 1.97
C LYS A 326 16.43 -1.88 1.69
N LEU A 327 16.91 -2.75 2.57
CA LEU A 327 18.16 -3.50 2.38
C LEU A 327 18.11 -4.39 1.13
N ALA A 328 17.01 -5.14 0.97
CA ALA A 328 16.83 -6.03 -0.18
C ALA A 328 16.80 -5.29 -1.53
N HIS A 329 16.43 -4.01 -1.53
CA HIS A 329 16.36 -3.14 -2.72
C HIS A 329 17.49 -2.09 -2.78
N SER A 330 18.58 -2.28 -2.05
CA SER A 330 19.76 -1.39 -2.06
C SER A 330 19.47 0.06 -1.70
N LEU A 331 18.48 0.29 -0.83
CA LEU A 331 18.10 1.61 -0.30
C LEU A 331 18.84 1.94 1.01
N THR A 332 19.88 1.20 1.34
CA THR A 332 20.78 1.44 2.47
C THR A 332 22.22 1.39 2.00
N ARG A 333 23.09 2.18 2.64
CA ARG A 333 24.54 2.14 2.42
C ARG A 333 25.22 1.12 3.33
#